data_44323bf0e7b3c6cb9a4012b43596b2ac
#
_entry.id   44323bf0e7b3c6cb9a4012b43596b2ac
#
_cell.length_a   1.000
_cell.length_b   1.000
_cell.length_c   1.000
_cell.angle_alpha   90.00
_cell.angle_beta   90.00
_cell.angle_gamma   90.00
#
_symmetry.space_group_name_H-M   'P 1'
#
loop_
_entity.id
_entity.type
_entity.pdbx_description
1 polymer ?
#
loop_
_entity_poly.entity_id
_entity_poly.type
_entity_poly.pdbx_seq_one_letter_code
_entity_poly.pdbx_strand_id
1 'polypeptide(L)'
;QSDFRDLTSHFDRSFDCVMSTGNSLAYVTNDEITAVLAQMDALVEPGGCLYFDLRNWDRIVSQKKRFYCYNPAFLPNGDRVNLMQVWDHHDDGSITFNLLYTFERGNKIFQKERFEELYHPAPQRLLLDKLAQLGYEDVRVSAFPAQFGAFDPERTEWYCVLARKAK
;
A
#
# COMPACT_ATOMS: atom_id res chain seq x y z
N GLN A 1 13.31 -4.54 14.32
CA GLN A 1 13.01 -3.72 13.12
C GLN A 1 13.98 -4.14 12.03
N SER A 2 13.48 -4.46 10.85
CA SER A 2 14.27 -4.91 9.69
C SER A 2 13.63 -4.42 8.40
N ASP A 3 14.38 -4.50 7.32
CA ASP A 3 13.88 -4.20 5.98
C ASP A 3 13.12 -5.43 5.43
N PHE A 4 11.96 -5.21 4.82
CA PHE A 4 11.17 -6.31 4.24
C PHE A 4 11.77 -6.86 2.93
N ARG A 5 12.83 -6.25 2.40
CA ARG A 5 13.65 -6.80 1.32
C ARG A 5 14.51 -7.98 1.76
N ASP A 6 14.65 -8.22 3.07
CA ASP A 6 15.51 -9.25 3.66
C ASP A 6 14.77 -10.05 4.76
N LEU A 7 13.54 -10.47 4.50
CA LEU A 7 12.70 -11.14 5.49
C LEU A 7 13.27 -12.50 5.89
N THR A 8 13.76 -13.28 4.92
CA THR A 8 14.23 -14.66 5.18
C THR A 8 15.47 -14.74 6.05
N SER A 9 16.25 -13.66 6.19
CA SER A 9 17.37 -13.61 7.13
C SER A 9 16.93 -13.42 8.59
N HIS A 10 15.68 -13.00 8.81
CA HIS A 10 15.15 -12.67 10.14
C HIS A 10 14.19 -13.71 10.71
N PHE A 11 13.74 -14.64 9.88
CA PHE A 11 12.82 -15.69 10.32
C PHE A 11 13.35 -17.07 9.90
N ASP A 12 13.36 -17.98 10.85
CA ASP A 12 13.77 -19.39 10.70
C ASP A 12 12.56 -20.35 10.57
N ARG A 13 11.37 -19.80 10.43
CA ARG A 13 10.12 -20.53 10.31
C ARG A 13 9.18 -19.90 9.29
N SER A 14 8.24 -20.69 8.79
CA SER A 14 7.12 -20.24 7.96
C SER A 14 5.88 -19.92 8.79
N PHE A 15 4.89 -19.35 8.13
CA PHE A 15 3.65 -18.85 8.74
C PHE A 15 2.44 -19.23 7.89
N ASP A 16 1.29 -19.43 8.54
CA ASP A 16 0.00 -19.66 7.86
C ASP A 16 -0.42 -18.45 7.01
N CYS A 17 0.01 -17.24 7.41
CA CYS A 17 -0.29 -16.01 6.68
C CYS A 17 0.87 -15.01 6.80
N VAL A 18 1.30 -14.47 5.65
CA VAL A 18 2.27 -13.37 5.58
C VAL A 18 1.58 -12.16 4.96
N MET A 19 1.68 -10.99 5.61
CA MET A 19 0.92 -9.81 5.22
C MET A 19 1.82 -8.59 5.02
N SER A 20 1.51 -7.78 3.98
CA SER A 20 2.01 -6.42 3.80
C SER A 20 0.83 -5.46 3.73
N THR A 21 0.72 -4.56 4.70
CA THR A 21 -0.43 -3.65 4.84
C THR A 21 -0.04 -2.19 4.70
N GLY A 22 -1.04 -1.32 4.47
CA GLY A 22 -0.84 0.12 4.47
C GLY A 22 -0.09 0.65 3.26
N ASN A 23 -0.20 0.01 2.08
CA ASN A 23 0.50 0.41 0.87
C ASN A 23 2.04 0.27 0.95
N SER A 24 2.56 -0.56 1.85
CA SER A 24 4.00 -0.64 2.13
C SER A 24 4.82 -1.11 0.92
N LEU A 25 4.25 -1.95 0.05
CA LEU A 25 4.94 -2.41 -1.17
C LEU A 25 5.29 -1.27 -2.15
N ALA A 26 4.65 -0.11 -2.04
CA ALA A 26 4.95 1.04 -2.89
C ALA A 26 6.23 1.79 -2.49
N TYR A 27 6.86 1.44 -1.38
CA TYR A 27 8.14 2.04 -0.96
C TYR A 27 9.38 1.42 -1.64
N VAL A 28 9.21 0.36 -2.40
CA VAL A 28 10.27 -0.25 -3.21
C VAL A 28 9.97 -0.13 -4.69
N THR A 29 11.01 -0.16 -5.51
CA THR A 29 10.87 -0.13 -6.97
C THR A 29 10.15 -1.36 -7.52
N ASN A 30 9.65 -1.30 -8.74
CA ASN A 30 8.98 -2.42 -9.38
C ASN A 30 9.90 -3.64 -9.58
N ASP A 31 11.21 -3.43 -9.72
CA ASP A 31 12.19 -4.51 -9.77
C ASP A 31 12.36 -5.17 -8.40
N GLU A 32 12.43 -4.37 -7.34
CA GLU A 32 12.57 -4.87 -5.97
C GLU A 32 11.29 -5.54 -5.46
N ILE A 33 10.10 -5.08 -5.86
CA ILE A 33 8.82 -5.63 -5.37
C ILE A 33 8.66 -7.11 -5.72
N THR A 34 9.20 -7.54 -6.86
CA THR A 34 9.18 -8.95 -7.26
C THR A 34 10.07 -9.80 -6.36
N ALA A 35 11.19 -9.27 -5.89
CA ALA A 35 12.05 -9.91 -4.92
C ALA A 35 11.41 -9.93 -3.53
N VAL A 36 10.77 -8.84 -3.11
CA VAL A 36 10.03 -8.77 -1.84
C VAL A 36 8.91 -9.81 -1.78
N LEU A 37 8.11 -9.94 -2.87
CA LEU A 37 7.07 -10.97 -2.93
C LEU A 37 7.65 -12.39 -2.85
N ALA A 38 8.82 -12.64 -3.42
CA ALA A 38 9.51 -13.93 -3.28
C ALA A 38 10.00 -14.17 -1.84
N GLN A 39 10.49 -13.13 -1.14
CA GLN A 39 10.84 -13.21 0.27
C GLN A 39 9.62 -13.53 1.15
N MET A 40 8.50 -12.86 0.88
CA MET A 40 7.24 -13.13 1.58
C MET A 40 6.75 -14.56 1.31
N ASP A 41 6.79 -15.01 0.05
CA ASP A 41 6.39 -16.36 -0.35
C ASP A 41 7.22 -17.46 0.36
N ALA A 42 8.52 -17.25 0.49
CA ALA A 42 9.41 -18.19 1.18
C ALA A 42 9.03 -18.41 2.66
N LEU A 43 8.32 -17.48 3.25
CA LEU A 43 7.82 -17.55 4.63
C LEU A 43 6.38 -18.05 4.74
N VAL A 44 5.68 -18.27 3.61
CA VAL A 44 4.30 -18.81 3.62
C VAL A 44 4.37 -20.34 3.59
N GLU A 45 3.68 -21.00 4.52
CA GLU A 45 3.54 -22.47 4.54
C GLU A 45 2.75 -22.99 3.33
N PRO A 46 2.98 -24.24 2.90
CA PRO A 46 2.11 -24.90 1.93
C PRO A 46 0.64 -24.85 2.39
N GLY A 47 -0.27 -24.37 1.54
CA GLY A 47 -1.67 -24.14 1.90
C GLY A 47 -1.95 -22.87 2.71
N GLY A 48 -0.92 -22.14 3.11
CA GLY A 48 -1.02 -20.84 3.76
C GLY A 48 -1.43 -19.72 2.79
N CYS A 49 -1.43 -18.48 3.24
CA CYS A 49 -1.83 -17.34 2.42
C CYS A 49 -0.85 -16.17 2.47
N LEU A 50 -0.83 -15.44 1.38
CA LEU A 50 -0.17 -14.16 1.26
C LEU A 50 -1.24 -13.07 1.08
N TYR A 51 -1.12 -11.98 1.83
CA TYR A 51 -2.02 -10.85 1.77
C TYR A 51 -1.24 -9.54 1.58
N PHE A 52 -1.77 -8.66 0.77
CA PHE A 52 -1.32 -7.27 0.76
C PHE A 52 -2.45 -6.32 0.37
N ASP A 53 -2.37 -5.08 0.84
CA ASP A 53 -3.25 -4.01 0.40
C ASP A 53 -2.45 -2.83 -0.16
N LEU A 54 -3.02 -2.21 -1.19
CA LEU A 54 -2.38 -1.15 -1.96
C LEU A 54 -3.40 -0.12 -2.44
N ARG A 55 -2.91 1.10 -2.68
CA ARG A 55 -3.64 2.06 -3.51
C ARG A 55 -3.78 1.51 -4.94
N ASN A 56 -4.87 1.87 -5.61
CA ASN A 56 -5.03 1.58 -7.03
C ASN A 56 -4.12 2.51 -7.85
N TRP A 57 -2.86 2.10 -7.95
CA TRP A 57 -1.83 2.89 -8.62
C TRP A 57 -2.11 3.06 -10.11
N ASP A 58 -2.69 2.04 -10.78
CA ASP A 58 -3.06 2.14 -12.19
C ASP A 58 -4.03 3.31 -12.42
N ARG A 59 -5.04 3.44 -11.56
CA ARG A 59 -5.99 4.56 -11.60
C ARG A 59 -5.35 5.89 -11.23
N ILE A 60 -4.52 5.94 -10.20
CA ILE A 60 -3.84 7.17 -9.76
C ILE A 60 -2.94 7.72 -10.84
N VAL A 61 -2.14 6.86 -11.47
CA VAL A 61 -1.20 7.24 -12.53
C VAL A 61 -1.97 7.68 -13.79
N SER A 62 -3.01 6.93 -14.20
CA SER A 62 -3.82 7.27 -15.38
C SER A 62 -4.53 8.63 -15.24
N GLN A 63 -5.04 8.93 -14.04
CA GLN A 63 -5.75 10.18 -13.76
C GLN A 63 -4.82 11.36 -13.44
N LYS A 64 -3.52 11.13 -13.29
CA LYS A 64 -2.55 12.14 -12.81
C LYS A 64 -3.04 12.83 -11.54
N LYS A 65 -3.65 12.05 -10.63
CA LYS A 65 -4.24 12.58 -9.40
C LYS A 65 -3.17 13.30 -8.58
N ARG A 66 -3.42 14.56 -8.24
CA ARG A 66 -2.46 15.42 -7.56
C ARG A 66 -2.81 15.71 -6.10
N PHE A 67 -4.08 15.80 -5.78
CA PHE A 67 -4.53 16.20 -4.45
C PHE A 67 -5.41 15.12 -3.82
N TYR A 68 -5.18 14.88 -2.53
CA TYR A 68 -6.01 14.01 -1.73
C TYR A 68 -6.26 14.67 -0.37
N CYS A 69 -7.52 14.99 -0.07
CA CYS A 69 -7.93 15.60 1.18
C CYS A 69 -8.61 14.57 2.08
N TYR A 70 -8.23 14.55 3.34
CA TYR A 70 -8.87 13.72 4.37
C TYR A 70 -9.90 14.53 5.15
N ASN A 71 -10.88 13.84 5.74
CA ASN A 71 -11.73 14.44 6.73
C ASN A 71 -10.91 14.84 7.95
N PRO A 72 -11.21 15.98 8.59
CA PRO A 72 -10.50 16.39 9.80
C PRO A 72 -10.63 15.37 10.92
N ALA A 73 -9.55 15.16 11.66
CA ALA A 73 -9.55 14.43 12.93
C ALA A 73 -9.59 15.40 14.10
N PHE A 74 -10.15 14.97 15.23
CA PHE A 74 -10.19 15.76 16.45
C PHE A 74 -9.41 15.07 17.54
N LEU A 75 -8.53 15.81 18.21
CA LEU A 75 -7.78 15.36 19.37
C LEU A 75 -8.65 15.41 20.64
N PRO A 76 -8.30 14.67 21.70
CA PRO A 76 -9.07 14.68 22.96
C PRO A 76 -9.24 16.07 23.59
N ASN A 77 -8.31 16.99 23.34
CA ASN A 77 -8.38 18.37 23.81
C ASN A 77 -9.24 19.31 22.95
N GLY A 78 -9.90 18.78 21.90
CA GLY A 78 -10.74 19.53 20.99
C GLY A 78 -10.00 20.21 19.83
N ASP A 79 -8.67 20.09 19.73
CA ASP A 79 -7.92 20.59 18.60
C ASP A 79 -8.27 19.79 17.34
N ARG A 80 -8.30 20.46 16.18
CA ARG A 80 -8.58 19.85 14.90
C ARG A 80 -7.29 19.66 14.11
N VAL A 81 -7.13 18.46 13.52
CA VAL A 81 -6.02 18.13 12.63
C VAL A 81 -6.56 17.94 11.23
N ASN A 82 -6.07 18.73 10.29
CA ASN A 82 -6.36 18.54 8.86
C ASN A 82 -5.15 17.92 8.17
N LEU A 83 -5.41 17.00 7.26
CA LEU A 83 -4.40 16.38 6.41
C LEU A 83 -4.78 16.56 4.95
N MET A 84 -3.81 17.04 4.16
CA MET A 84 -3.86 17.02 2.71
C MET A 84 -2.60 16.38 2.18
N GLN A 85 -2.73 15.54 1.16
CA GLN A 85 -1.60 15.03 0.39
C GLN A 85 -1.51 15.78 -0.95
N VAL A 86 -0.29 16.12 -1.34
CA VAL A 86 0.04 16.65 -2.66
C VAL A 86 1.02 15.70 -3.31
N TRP A 87 0.67 15.21 -4.50
CA TRP A 87 1.42 14.19 -5.22
C TRP A 87 2.07 14.77 -6.47
N ASP A 88 3.39 14.67 -6.55
CA ASP A 88 4.18 15.11 -7.69
C ASP A 88 4.62 13.88 -8.49
N HIS A 89 4.07 13.76 -9.70
CA HIS A 89 4.36 12.66 -10.61
C HIS A 89 5.64 12.95 -11.40
N HIS A 90 6.61 12.04 -11.35
CA HIS A 90 7.89 12.16 -12.05
C HIS A 90 7.88 11.39 -13.38
N ASP A 91 8.81 11.74 -14.26
CA ASP A 91 8.93 11.13 -15.59
C ASP A 91 9.39 9.67 -15.54
N ASP A 92 10.06 9.26 -14.47
CA ASP A 92 10.46 7.88 -14.19
C ASP A 92 9.32 7.00 -13.65
N GLY A 93 8.12 7.58 -13.50
CA GLY A 93 6.94 6.91 -12.97
C GLY A 93 6.83 6.89 -11.45
N SER A 94 7.83 7.38 -10.73
CA SER A 94 7.74 7.54 -9.27
C SER A 94 6.83 8.73 -8.91
N ILE A 95 6.37 8.76 -7.66
CA ILE A 95 5.51 9.84 -7.13
C ILE A 95 6.04 10.29 -5.78
N THR A 96 6.47 11.54 -5.69
CA THR A 96 6.67 12.17 -4.39
C THR A 96 5.32 12.58 -3.82
N PHE A 97 5.01 12.12 -2.61
CA PHE A 97 3.84 12.61 -1.91
C PHE A 97 4.23 13.41 -0.68
N ASN A 98 3.66 14.59 -0.61
CA ASN A 98 3.80 15.50 0.52
C ASN A 98 2.57 15.37 1.41
N LEU A 99 2.77 15.08 2.70
CA LEU A 99 1.74 15.11 3.73
C LEU A 99 1.77 16.48 4.41
N LEU A 100 0.73 17.25 4.23
CA LEU A 100 0.60 18.59 4.79
C LEU A 100 -0.39 18.53 5.94
N TYR A 101 0.09 18.72 7.15
CA TYR A 101 -0.72 18.78 8.36
C TYR A 101 -0.92 20.23 8.81
N THR A 102 -2.14 20.56 9.23
CA THR A 102 -2.40 21.78 9.99
C THR A 102 -3.13 21.43 11.28
N PHE A 103 -2.71 22.06 12.37
CA PHE A 103 -3.31 21.91 13.69
C PHE A 103 -4.03 23.19 14.04
N GLU A 104 -5.30 23.09 14.43
CA GLU A 104 -6.16 24.24 14.70
C GLU A 104 -6.73 24.20 16.11
N ARG A 105 -6.77 25.36 16.74
CA ARG A 105 -7.43 25.63 18.01
C ARG A 105 -8.24 26.88 17.92
N GLY A 106 -9.52 26.83 18.32
CA GLY A 106 -10.41 27.99 18.24
C GLY A 106 -10.48 28.60 16.83
N ASN A 107 -10.55 27.77 15.78
CA ASN A 107 -10.58 28.16 14.36
C ASN A 107 -9.31 28.91 13.87
N LYS A 108 -8.20 28.79 14.57
CA LYS A 108 -6.90 29.35 14.16
C LYS A 108 -5.86 28.24 14.01
N ILE A 109 -5.15 28.24 12.90
CA ILE A 109 -3.99 27.35 12.69
C ILE A 109 -2.85 27.85 13.59
N PHE A 110 -2.38 27.00 14.50
CA PHE A 110 -1.26 27.31 15.37
C PHE A 110 0.02 26.52 15.05
N GLN A 111 -0.10 25.41 14.29
CA GLN A 111 1.02 24.58 13.90
C GLN A 111 0.79 24.02 12.50
N LYS A 112 1.88 23.85 11.74
CA LYS A 112 1.91 23.21 10.42
C LYS A 112 3.09 22.25 10.40
N GLU A 113 2.89 21.08 9.77
CA GLU A 113 3.95 20.10 9.57
C GLU A 113 3.90 19.59 8.13
N ARG A 114 5.05 19.23 7.60
CA ARG A 114 5.19 18.60 6.28
C ARG A 114 6.10 17.38 6.42
N PHE A 115 5.64 16.27 5.87
CA PHE A 115 6.44 15.08 5.64
C PHE A 115 6.46 14.79 4.14
N GLU A 116 7.54 14.20 3.67
CA GLU A 116 7.74 13.86 2.27
C GLU A 116 8.23 12.42 2.16
N GLU A 117 7.63 11.67 1.23
CA GLU A 117 7.95 10.28 0.96
C GLU A 117 7.92 10.04 -0.54
N LEU A 118 8.62 9.01 -1.00
CA LEU A 118 8.65 8.59 -2.40
C LEU A 118 7.92 7.26 -2.55
N TYR A 119 7.00 7.20 -3.51
CA TYR A 119 6.32 5.98 -3.92
C TYR A 119 6.77 5.54 -5.32
N HIS A 120 6.83 4.23 -5.49
CA HIS A 120 6.98 3.57 -6.77
C HIS A 120 5.67 2.85 -7.10
N PRO A 121 4.79 3.45 -7.92
CA PRO A 121 3.52 2.85 -8.30
C PRO A 121 3.71 1.46 -8.91
N ALA A 122 3.21 0.43 -8.24
CA ALA A 122 3.24 -0.93 -8.75
C ALA A 122 1.96 -1.22 -9.54
N PRO A 123 2.05 -1.51 -10.84
CA PRO A 123 0.89 -1.95 -11.60
C PRO A 123 0.29 -3.22 -11.00
N GLN A 124 -1.04 -3.29 -10.87
CA GLN A 124 -1.70 -4.47 -10.31
C GLN A 124 -1.30 -5.75 -11.05
N ARG A 125 -1.19 -5.66 -12.39
CA ARG A 125 -0.80 -6.79 -13.22
C ARG A 125 0.57 -7.36 -12.84
N LEU A 126 1.57 -6.51 -12.55
CA LEU A 126 2.91 -6.95 -12.13
C LEU A 126 2.81 -7.85 -10.88
N LEU A 127 1.98 -7.46 -9.92
CA LEU A 127 1.80 -8.20 -8.66
C LEU A 127 1.10 -9.53 -8.91
N LEU A 128 0.04 -9.54 -9.70
CA LEU A 128 -0.73 -10.76 -10.02
C LEU A 128 0.10 -11.74 -10.86
N ASP A 129 0.85 -11.26 -11.86
CA ASP A 129 1.75 -12.08 -12.67
C ASP A 129 2.84 -12.73 -11.79
N LYS A 130 3.35 -11.99 -10.79
CA LYS A 130 4.33 -12.55 -9.84
C LYS A 130 3.73 -13.61 -8.93
N LEU A 131 2.51 -13.43 -8.43
CA LEU A 131 1.81 -14.45 -7.64
C LEU A 131 1.59 -15.74 -8.46
N ALA A 132 1.20 -15.60 -9.72
CA ALA A 132 1.05 -16.75 -10.62
C ALA A 132 2.39 -17.49 -10.84
N GLN A 133 3.50 -16.77 -11.03
CA GLN A 133 4.85 -17.34 -11.14
C GLN A 133 5.28 -18.08 -9.86
N LEU A 134 4.82 -17.62 -8.69
CA LEU A 134 5.10 -18.24 -7.39
C LEU A 134 4.16 -19.43 -7.09
N GLY A 135 3.21 -19.75 -7.99
CA GLY A 135 2.32 -20.90 -7.85
C GLY A 135 1.09 -20.67 -6.98
N TYR A 136 0.66 -19.42 -6.80
CA TYR A 136 -0.60 -19.12 -6.13
C TYR A 136 -1.79 -19.37 -7.05
N GLU A 137 -2.76 -20.17 -6.60
CA GLU A 137 -3.88 -20.63 -7.42
C GLU A 137 -5.20 -19.89 -7.13
N ASP A 138 -5.52 -19.63 -5.86
CA ASP A 138 -6.73 -18.91 -5.44
C ASP A 138 -6.36 -17.46 -5.09
N VAL A 139 -6.33 -16.61 -6.13
CA VAL A 139 -6.00 -15.19 -5.99
C VAL A 139 -7.27 -14.36 -6.05
N ARG A 140 -7.59 -13.66 -4.97
CA ARG A 140 -8.79 -12.81 -4.85
C ARG A 140 -8.39 -11.36 -4.71
N VAL A 141 -8.97 -10.52 -5.57
CA VAL A 141 -8.82 -9.06 -5.51
C VAL A 141 -10.16 -8.46 -5.11
N SER A 142 -10.17 -7.63 -4.08
CA SER A 142 -11.36 -6.94 -3.60
C SER A 142 -11.05 -5.49 -3.24
N ALA A 143 -12.09 -4.66 -3.14
CA ALA A 143 -11.94 -3.33 -2.60
C ALA A 143 -11.44 -3.40 -1.16
N PHE A 144 -10.68 -2.39 -0.73
CA PHE A 144 -10.24 -2.29 0.67
C PHE A 144 -10.95 -1.11 1.37
N PRO A 145 -11.49 -1.33 2.56
CA PRO A 145 -11.70 -2.64 3.23
C PRO A 145 -12.60 -3.58 2.41
N ALA A 146 -12.36 -4.90 2.52
CA ALA A 146 -13.03 -5.92 1.71
C ALA A 146 -14.57 -5.92 1.81
N GLN A 147 -15.14 -5.34 2.87
CA GLN A 147 -16.57 -5.13 3.02
C GLN A 147 -17.19 -4.23 1.94
N PHE A 148 -16.40 -3.46 1.20
CA PHE A 148 -16.86 -2.65 0.09
C PHE A 148 -17.08 -3.44 -1.21
N GLY A 149 -16.81 -4.74 -1.19
CA GLY A 149 -17.16 -5.67 -2.26
C GLY A 149 -16.04 -5.89 -3.29
N ALA A 150 -16.44 -6.17 -4.52
CA ALA A 150 -15.52 -6.47 -5.60
C ALA A 150 -14.65 -5.26 -5.98
N PHE A 151 -13.43 -5.54 -6.45
CA PHE A 151 -12.58 -4.52 -7.04
C PHE A 151 -13.18 -4.01 -8.37
N ASP A 152 -13.25 -2.69 -8.49
CA ASP A 152 -13.62 -1.97 -9.70
C ASP A 152 -12.44 -1.06 -10.08
N PRO A 153 -11.76 -1.27 -11.22
CA PRO A 153 -10.56 -0.52 -11.59
C PRO A 153 -10.80 0.99 -11.73
N GLU A 154 -12.02 1.40 -12.09
CA GLU A 154 -12.37 2.81 -12.32
C GLU A 154 -12.79 3.54 -11.03
N ARG A 155 -13.28 2.80 -10.04
CA ARG A 155 -13.90 3.37 -8.82
C ARG A 155 -13.10 3.11 -7.56
N THR A 156 -12.51 1.90 -7.46
CA THR A 156 -11.79 1.49 -6.25
C THR A 156 -10.51 2.31 -6.08
N GLU A 157 -10.36 3.00 -4.97
CA GLU A 157 -9.16 3.78 -4.65
C GLU A 157 -8.08 2.96 -3.94
N TRP A 158 -8.50 1.90 -3.26
CA TRP A 158 -7.63 1.03 -2.48
C TRP A 158 -8.14 -0.39 -2.57
N TYR A 159 -7.27 -1.35 -2.85
CA TYR A 159 -7.65 -2.75 -2.98
C TYR A 159 -6.77 -3.65 -2.11
N CYS A 160 -7.25 -4.85 -1.84
CA CYS A 160 -6.46 -5.90 -1.23
C CYS A 160 -6.42 -7.15 -2.12
N VAL A 161 -5.34 -7.88 -1.99
CA VAL A 161 -5.13 -9.17 -2.63
C VAL A 161 -4.93 -10.21 -1.53
N LEU A 162 -5.69 -11.28 -1.61
CA LEU A 162 -5.50 -12.49 -0.82
C LEU A 162 -5.21 -13.64 -1.78
N ALA A 163 -4.04 -14.25 -1.62
CA ALA A 163 -3.59 -15.35 -2.46
C ALA A 163 -3.29 -16.58 -1.60
N ARG A 164 -3.78 -17.76 -2.01
CA ARG A 164 -3.53 -19.03 -1.32
C ARG A 164 -2.43 -19.81 -2.03
N LYS A 165 -1.41 -20.20 -1.26
CA LYS A 165 -0.33 -21.05 -1.76
C LYS A 165 -0.84 -22.47 -1.95
N ALA A 166 -0.42 -23.16 -3.03
CA ALA A 166 -0.69 -24.57 -3.22
C ALA A 166 -0.19 -25.42 -2.02
N LYS A 167 -0.84 -26.59 -1.80
CA LYS A 167 -0.45 -27.53 -0.74
C LYS A 167 0.80 -28.31 -1.12
#